data_6dc8444b77aa131bf580783b76f9dd6b
#
_entry.id   6dc8444b77aa131bf580783b76f9dd6b
#
_cell.length_a   1.000
_cell.length_b   1.000
_cell.length_c   1.000
_cell.angle_alpha   90.00
_cell.angle_beta   90.00
_cell.angle_gamma   90.00
#
_symmetry.space_group_name_H-M   'P 1'
#
loop_
_entity.id
_entity.type
_entity.pdbx_description
1 polymer ?
#
loop_
_entity_poly.entity_id
_entity_poly.type
_entity_poly.pdbx_seq_one_letter_code
_entity_poly.pdbx_strand_id
1 'polypeptide(L)'
;MTTSKPWHGVLTATALPFRPDLSIDFDKYADHIKWQGENGVHGAIPNGSLGEYQVLTPEERTKVLKTALDAAPSGFNVVPGVAAYGAAESRRWTEQAAEMGAKCVMLLPPTAYRANDEEIIAHYKEVSKVGLPIIAYNNPFDTKVDLTPQLVGRIAEAAENVVAIKEFSGDVRRVWQLHHYAPRIEVLVGADDRSE
;
A
#
# COMPACT_ATOMS: atom_id res chain seq x y z
N MET A 1 -16.36 -18.74 10.31
CA MET A 1 -16.02 -17.91 9.14
C MET A 1 -14.62 -17.38 9.38
N THR A 2 -13.62 -17.85 8.65
CA THR A 2 -12.28 -17.25 8.69
C THR A 2 -12.41 -15.83 8.13
N THR A 3 -12.20 -14.83 8.98
CA THR A 3 -12.14 -13.44 8.53
C THR A 3 -11.02 -13.35 7.48
N SER A 4 -11.40 -13.05 6.24
CA SER A 4 -10.43 -12.79 5.17
C SER A 4 -9.50 -11.65 5.61
N LYS A 5 -8.19 -11.85 5.46
CA LYS A 5 -7.21 -10.79 5.77
C LYS A 5 -7.44 -9.62 4.80
N PRO A 6 -7.28 -8.35 5.25
CA PRO A 6 -7.56 -7.18 4.39
C PRO A 6 -6.71 -7.11 3.10
N TRP A 7 -5.64 -7.88 3.03
CA TRP A 7 -4.74 -7.93 1.85
C TRP A 7 -4.93 -9.17 0.98
N HIS A 8 -5.98 -9.96 1.20
CA HIS A 8 -6.28 -11.13 0.36
C HIS A 8 -7.19 -10.78 -0.82
N GLY A 9 -6.97 -11.47 -1.93
CA GLY A 9 -7.74 -11.34 -3.15
C GLY A 9 -7.19 -10.27 -4.11
N VAL A 10 -8.04 -9.77 -4.98
CA VAL A 10 -7.70 -8.75 -5.96
C VAL A 10 -7.89 -7.38 -5.33
N LEU A 11 -6.80 -6.63 -5.18
CA LEU A 11 -6.78 -5.26 -4.67
C LEU A 11 -6.29 -4.34 -5.78
N THR A 12 -7.14 -3.45 -6.27
CA THR A 12 -6.77 -2.54 -7.35
C THR A 12 -6.08 -1.29 -6.84
N ALA A 13 -4.93 -0.94 -7.40
CA ALA A 13 -4.35 0.37 -7.23
C ALA A 13 -5.18 1.38 -8.05
N THR A 14 -5.95 2.22 -7.37
CA THR A 14 -6.92 3.09 -8.03
C THR A 14 -6.27 4.36 -8.59
N ALA A 15 -6.54 4.66 -9.86
CA ALA A 15 -6.31 5.98 -10.43
C ALA A 15 -7.37 6.97 -9.93
N LEU A 16 -7.06 8.26 -9.95
CA LEU A 16 -8.01 9.33 -9.64
C LEU A 16 -8.58 9.93 -10.92
N PRO A 17 -9.90 10.11 -10.99
CA PRO A 17 -10.50 10.91 -12.06
C PRO A 17 -10.32 12.40 -11.78
N PHE A 18 -9.76 13.13 -12.73
CA PHE A 18 -9.62 14.58 -12.67
C PHE A 18 -10.61 15.26 -13.64
N ARG A 19 -11.07 16.45 -13.27
CA ARG A 19 -11.83 17.35 -14.13
C ARG A 19 -10.88 18.14 -15.05
N PRO A 20 -11.38 18.82 -16.08
CA PRO A 20 -10.55 19.64 -16.96
C PRO A 20 -9.76 20.77 -16.26
N ASP A 21 -10.24 21.22 -15.10
CA ASP A 21 -9.57 22.21 -14.24
C ASP A 21 -8.54 21.60 -13.28
N LEU A 22 -8.26 20.29 -13.43
CA LEU A 22 -7.35 19.48 -12.62
C LEU A 22 -7.84 19.21 -11.19
N SER A 23 -9.04 19.59 -10.82
CA SER A 23 -9.64 19.18 -9.54
C SER A 23 -10.03 17.71 -9.57
N ILE A 24 -9.96 17.03 -8.42
CA ILE A 24 -10.37 15.62 -8.30
C ILE A 24 -11.90 15.53 -8.39
N ASP A 25 -12.39 14.60 -9.22
CA ASP A 25 -13.81 14.27 -9.30
C ASP A 25 -14.14 13.19 -8.25
N PHE A 26 -14.41 13.62 -7.03
CA PHE A 26 -14.69 12.71 -5.91
C PHE A 26 -15.97 11.90 -6.11
N ASP A 27 -16.98 12.43 -6.79
CA ASP A 27 -18.22 11.70 -7.06
C ASP A 27 -17.96 10.54 -8.01
N LYS A 28 -17.24 10.81 -9.10
CA LYS A 28 -16.81 9.77 -10.05
C LYS A 28 -15.87 8.76 -9.39
N TYR A 29 -15.02 9.19 -8.47
CA TYR A 29 -14.15 8.28 -7.72
C TYR A 29 -14.96 7.37 -6.80
N ALA A 30 -15.95 7.90 -6.09
CA ALA A 30 -16.86 7.10 -5.26
C ALA A 30 -17.62 6.04 -6.08
N ASP A 31 -18.13 6.43 -7.24
CA ASP A 31 -18.82 5.52 -8.16
C ASP A 31 -17.89 4.42 -8.67
N HIS A 32 -16.62 4.75 -8.93
CA HIS A 32 -15.61 3.77 -9.33
C HIS A 32 -15.32 2.74 -8.22
N ILE A 33 -15.21 3.17 -6.96
CA ILE A 33 -15.03 2.25 -5.82
C ILE A 33 -16.23 1.30 -5.68
N LYS A 34 -17.46 1.81 -5.76
CA LYS A 34 -18.68 0.99 -5.72
C LYS A 34 -18.70 -0.03 -6.84
N TRP A 35 -18.46 0.43 -8.07
CA TRP A 35 -18.44 -0.42 -9.24
C TRP A 35 -17.45 -1.57 -9.11
N GLN A 36 -16.26 -1.32 -8.59
CA GLN A 36 -15.26 -2.38 -8.36
C GLN A 36 -15.79 -3.46 -7.43
N GLY A 37 -16.37 -3.10 -6.30
CA GLY A 37 -16.93 -4.06 -5.34
C GLY A 37 -18.12 -4.85 -5.92
N GLU A 38 -18.97 -4.20 -6.71
CA GLU A 38 -20.09 -4.85 -7.40
C GLU A 38 -19.64 -5.81 -8.51
N ASN A 39 -18.42 -5.65 -9.03
CA ASN A 39 -17.86 -6.48 -10.10
C ASN A 39 -16.78 -7.47 -9.62
N GLY A 40 -16.78 -7.82 -8.33
CA GLY A 40 -16.00 -8.93 -7.79
C GLY A 40 -14.56 -8.58 -7.40
N VAL A 41 -14.18 -7.30 -7.39
CA VAL A 41 -12.91 -6.84 -6.81
C VAL A 41 -13.03 -6.88 -5.29
N HIS A 42 -11.96 -7.30 -4.60
CA HIS A 42 -11.96 -7.50 -3.15
C HIS A 42 -11.58 -6.26 -2.35
N GLY A 43 -10.91 -5.29 -3.00
CA GLY A 43 -10.52 -4.05 -2.35
C GLY A 43 -9.82 -3.06 -3.26
N ALA A 44 -9.56 -1.88 -2.71
CA ALA A 44 -8.89 -0.78 -3.40
C ALA A 44 -7.70 -0.25 -2.58
N ILE A 45 -6.69 0.25 -3.29
CA ILE A 45 -5.51 0.90 -2.73
C ILE A 45 -5.54 2.38 -3.17
N PRO A 46 -6.27 3.25 -2.44
CA PRO A 46 -6.20 4.69 -2.65
C PRO A 46 -4.84 5.25 -2.26
N ASN A 47 -4.49 6.42 -2.75
CA ASN A 47 -3.21 7.09 -2.44
C ASN A 47 -1.97 6.24 -2.77
N GLY A 48 -2.07 5.34 -3.75
CA GLY A 48 -0.93 4.67 -4.37
C GLY A 48 -0.32 5.52 -5.49
N SER A 49 0.72 5.00 -6.15
CA SER A 49 1.41 5.70 -7.27
C SER A 49 0.45 6.02 -8.43
N LEU A 50 -0.46 5.10 -8.78
CA LEU A 50 -1.50 5.34 -9.80
C LEU A 50 -2.53 6.39 -9.38
N GLY A 51 -2.72 6.61 -8.10
CA GLY A 51 -3.55 7.67 -7.54
C GLY A 51 -2.79 8.99 -7.36
N GLU A 52 -1.61 9.11 -7.93
CA GLU A 52 -0.80 10.35 -8.00
C GLU A 52 -0.57 11.02 -6.63
N TYR A 53 -0.47 10.21 -5.55
CA TYR A 53 -0.38 10.69 -4.17
C TYR A 53 0.72 11.75 -3.96
N GLN A 54 1.77 11.72 -4.78
CA GLN A 54 2.95 12.59 -4.65
C GLN A 54 2.62 14.06 -4.93
N VAL A 55 1.59 14.33 -5.72
CA VAL A 55 1.19 15.69 -6.15
C VAL A 55 -0.08 16.19 -5.48
N LEU A 56 -0.71 15.35 -4.65
CA LEU A 56 -1.91 15.73 -3.89
C LEU A 56 -1.53 16.54 -2.64
N THR A 57 -2.35 17.53 -2.34
CA THR A 57 -2.28 18.20 -1.04
C THR A 57 -2.67 17.24 0.10
N PRO A 58 -2.28 17.52 1.35
CA PRO A 58 -2.72 16.73 2.50
C PRO A 58 -4.24 16.58 2.61
N GLU A 59 -4.98 17.65 2.31
CA GLU A 59 -6.44 17.70 2.33
C GLU A 59 -7.02 16.79 1.25
N GLU A 60 -6.47 16.81 0.04
CA GLU A 60 -6.89 15.93 -1.06
C GLU A 60 -6.62 14.47 -0.74
N ARG A 61 -5.41 14.12 -0.25
CA ARG A 61 -5.09 12.75 0.19
C ARG A 61 -6.07 12.24 1.24
N THR A 62 -6.38 13.07 2.23
CA THR A 62 -7.36 12.76 3.29
C THR A 62 -8.74 12.51 2.68
N LYS A 63 -9.17 13.38 1.78
CA LYS A 63 -10.49 13.29 1.15
C LYS A 63 -10.60 12.09 0.20
N VAL A 64 -9.52 11.73 -0.51
CA VAL A 64 -9.45 10.51 -1.33
C VAL A 64 -9.67 9.27 -0.47
N LEU A 65 -8.96 9.16 0.65
CA LEU A 65 -9.14 8.03 1.58
C LEU A 65 -10.56 8.00 2.14
N LYS A 66 -11.08 9.14 2.59
CA LYS A 66 -12.44 9.23 3.11
C LYS A 66 -13.47 8.80 2.07
N THR A 67 -13.35 9.29 0.85
CA THR A 67 -14.25 8.93 -0.25
C THR A 67 -14.22 7.41 -0.52
N ALA A 68 -13.04 6.80 -0.53
CA ALA A 68 -12.90 5.37 -0.73
C ALA A 68 -13.56 4.56 0.40
N LEU A 69 -13.36 4.97 1.66
CA LEU A 69 -13.94 4.30 2.82
C LEU A 69 -15.47 4.44 2.86
N ASP A 70 -16.00 5.63 2.57
CA ASP A 70 -17.44 5.90 2.58
C ASP A 70 -18.18 5.18 1.43
N ALA A 71 -17.51 5.01 0.28
CA ALA A 71 -18.08 4.37 -0.90
C ALA A 71 -17.92 2.84 -0.92
N ALA A 72 -17.05 2.30 -0.10
CA ALA A 72 -16.74 0.86 -0.07
C ALA A 72 -17.97 0.03 0.32
N PRO A 73 -18.40 -0.94 -0.51
CA PRO A 73 -19.48 -1.85 -0.12
C PRO A 73 -19.05 -2.78 1.03
N SER A 74 -20.03 -3.40 1.66
CA SER A 74 -19.76 -4.34 2.76
C SER A 74 -18.81 -5.46 2.31
N GLY A 75 -17.73 -5.68 3.08
CA GLY A 75 -16.72 -6.68 2.78
C GLY A 75 -15.63 -6.24 1.82
N PHE A 76 -15.72 -5.04 1.25
CA PHE A 76 -14.68 -4.48 0.39
C PHE A 76 -13.57 -3.85 1.24
N ASN A 77 -12.31 -4.17 0.95
CA ASN A 77 -11.16 -3.69 1.70
C ASN A 77 -10.61 -2.38 1.13
N VAL A 78 -10.36 -1.40 1.99
CA VAL A 78 -9.66 -0.17 1.62
C VAL A 78 -8.30 -0.17 2.31
N VAL A 79 -7.22 -0.26 1.52
CA VAL A 79 -5.83 -0.35 1.97
C VAL A 79 -5.05 0.87 1.45
N PRO A 80 -5.06 2.01 2.17
CA PRO A 80 -4.43 3.22 1.66
C PRO A 80 -2.91 3.11 1.57
N GLY A 81 -2.34 3.72 0.54
CA GLY A 81 -0.93 4.03 0.46
C GLY A 81 -0.57 5.15 1.45
N VAL A 82 0.45 4.90 2.27
CA VAL A 82 0.93 5.86 3.29
C VAL A 82 2.36 6.32 3.03
N ALA A 83 2.84 6.14 1.81
CA ALA A 83 4.18 6.55 1.41
C ALA A 83 4.37 8.07 1.52
N ALA A 84 5.58 8.47 1.92
CA ALA A 84 6.01 9.85 2.03
C ALA A 84 7.54 9.93 1.90
N TYR A 85 8.08 11.13 1.95
CA TYR A 85 9.54 11.33 1.87
C TYR A 85 10.31 10.66 3.01
N GLY A 86 9.73 10.55 4.19
CA GLY A 86 10.39 9.95 5.35
C GLY A 86 9.42 9.31 6.34
N ALA A 87 9.99 8.61 7.32
CA ALA A 87 9.26 7.79 8.28
C ALA A 87 8.24 8.56 9.13
N ALA A 88 8.59 9.75 9.59
CA ALA A 88 7.72 10.56 10.44
C ALA A 88 6.41 10.97 9.75
N GLU A 89 6.49 11.29 8.46
CA GLU A 89 5.32 11.63 7.67
C GLU A 89 4.49 10.38 7.31
N SER A 90 5.15 9.29 6.88
CA SER A 90 4.48 8.01 6.63
C SER A 90 3.76 7.50 7.87
N ARG A 91 4.34 7.68 9.06
CA ARG A 91 3.70 7.35 10.33
C ARG A 91 2.44 8.18 10.55
N ARG A 92 2.49 9.52 10.34
CA ARG A 92 1.30 10.39 10.46
C ARG A 92 0.17 9.97 9.53
N TRP A 93 0.50 9.62 8.27
CA TRP A 93 -0.49 9.08 7.33
C TRP A 93 -1.09 7.75 7.79
N THR A 94 -0.28 6.91 8.43
CA THR A 94 -0.74 5.63 9.00
C THR A 94 -1.63 5.85 10.22
N GLU A 95 -1.28 6.78 11.10
CA GLU A 95 -2.11 7.20 12.24
C GLU A 95 -3.48 7.70 11.77
N GLN A 96 -3.50 8.61 10.80
CA GLN A 96 -4.74 9.12 10.20
C GLN A 96 -5.57 8.00 9.56
N ALA A 97 -4.94 7.10 8.81
CA ALA A 97 -5.62 5.96 8.21
C ALA A 97 -6.28 5.06 9.26
N ALA A 98 -5.59 4.82 10.39
CA ALA A 98 -6.13 4.06 11.53
C ALA A 98 -7.35 4.76 12.15
N GLU A 99 -7.25 6.06 12.42
CA GLU A 99 -8.35 6.89 12.95
C GLU A 99 -9.58 6.88 12.03
N MET A 100 -9.37 6.85 10.72
CA MET A 100 -10.42 6.78 9.71
C MET A 100 -11.00 5.37 9.53
N GLY A 101 -10.42 4.36 10.19
CA GLY A 101 -10.94 2.98 10.20
C GLY A 101 -10.33 2.03 9.19
N ALA A 102 -9.23 2.41 8.50
CA ALA A 102 -8.47 1.47 7.69
C ALA A 102 -7.93 0.30 8.53
N LYS A 103 -7.93 -0.91 7.95
CA LYS A 103 -7.52 -2.13 8.64
C LYS A 103 -6.11 -2.60 8.26
N CYS A 104 -5.52 -2.01 7.26
CA CYS A 104 -4.19 -2.29 6.73
C CYS A 104 -3.72 -1.09 5.91
N VAL A 105 -2.42 -0.93 5.75
CA VAL A 105 -1.82 0.12 4.92
C VAL A 105 -0.76 -0.45 3.99
N MET A 106 -0.46 0.24 2.89
CA MET A 106 0.63 -0.10 1.98
C MET A 106 1.74 0.97 2.08
N LEU A 107 2.98 0.52 2.27
CA LEU A 107 4.13 1.39 2.55
C LEU A 107 5.28 1.11 1.59
N LEU A 108 5.70 2.14 0.84
CA LEU A 108 6.98 2.17 0.11
C LEU A 108 8.16 2.43 1.07
N PRO A 109 9.40 2.07 0.68
CA PRO A 109 10.59 2.63 1.30
C PRO A 109 10.57 4.17 1.28
N PRO A 110 11.44 4.86 2.07
CA PRO A 110 11.55 6.31 1.99
C PRO A 110 11.84 6.77 0.56
N THR A 111 11.15 7.82 0.09
CA THR A 111 11.24 8.26 -1.32
C THR A 111 12.09 9.52 -1.51
N ALA A 112 12.59 10.14 -0.43
CA ALA A 112 13.45 11.33 -0.51
C ALA A 112 14.83 11.02 -1.06
N TYR A 113 15.43 9.92 -0.61
CA TYR A 113 16.79 9.49 -0.94
C TYR A 113 16.82 8.00 -1.23
N ARG A 114 17.92 7.56 -1.83
CA ARG A 114 18.26 6.15 -1.91
C ARG A 114 18.73 5.68 -0.54
N ALA A 115 17.81 5.16 0.25
CA ALA A 115 18.09 4.68 1.60
C ALA A 115 18.92 3.39 1.57
N ASN A 116 19.81 3.23 2.54
CA ASN A 116 20.48 1.95 2.81
C ASN A 116 19.57 1.00 3.62
N ASP A 117 20.01 -0.25 3.80
CA ASP A 117 19.21 -1.28 4.48
C ASP A 117 18.81 -0.87 5.90
N GLU A 118 19.71 -0.27 6.68
CA GLU A 118 19.44 0.13 8.07
C GLU A 118 18.42 1.27 8.14
N GLU A 119 18.50 2.22 7.23
CA GLU A 119 17.53 3.32 7.09
C GLU A 119 16.16 2.79 6.69
N ILE A 120 16.11 1.81 5.78
CA ILE A 120 14.87 1.15 5.37
C ILE A 120 14.24 0.41 6.56
N ILE A 121 15.01 -0.39 7.28
CA ILE A 121 14.52 -1.09 8.47
C ILE A 121 14.01 -0.10 9.51
N ALA A 122 14.75 0.99 9.77
CA ALA A 122 14.32 2.04 10.69
C ALA A 122 13.00 2.69 10.25
N HIS A 123 12.80 2.91 8.95
CA HIS A 123 11.55 3.44 8.38
C HIS A 123 10.36 2.53 8.69
N TYR A 124 10.47 1.24 8.38
CA TYR A 124 9.39 0.30 8.67
C TYR A 124 9.13 0.16 10.17
N LYS A 125 10.17 0.14 11.01
CA LYS A 125 10.03 0.14 12.47
C LYS A 125 9.29 1.37 13.00
N GLU A 126 9.56 2.55 12.46
CA GLU A 126 8.91 3.78 12.89
C GLU A 126 7.42 3.78 12.57
N VAL A 127 7.05 3.39 11.35
CA VAL A 127 5.66 3.30 10.91
C VAL A 127 4.91 2.18 11.64
N SER A 128 5.59 1.07 11.91
CA SER A 128 5.09 -0.09 12.65
C SER A 128 4.55 0.26 14.06
N LYS A 129 5.03 1.32 14.69
CA LYS A 129 4.57 1.77 16.01
C LYS A 129 3.07 2.11 16.07
N VAL A 130 2.44 2.39 14.95
CA VAL A 130 0.99 2.65 14.85
C VAL A 130 0.16 1.38 15.10
N GLY A 131 0.70 0.21 14.81
CA GLY A 131 0.08 -1.08 15.09
C GLY A 131 -0.82 -1.63 13.97
N LEU A 132 -1.07 -0.91 12.88
CA LEU A 132 -1.78 -1.46 11.73
C LEU A 132 -0.92 -2.49 10.98
N PRO A 133 -1.51 -3.55 10.41
CA PRO A 133 -0.85 -4.38 9.42
C PRO A 133 -0.30 -3.56 8.26
N ILE A 134 0.93 -3.85 7.85
CA ILE A 134 1.63 -3.15 6.77
C ILE A 134 1.92 -4.12 5.63
N ILE A 135 1.53 -3.76 4.42
CA ILE A 135 2.02 -4.35 3.18
C ILE A 135 3.25 -3.54 2.76
N ALA A 136 4.43 -4.12 2.83
CA ALA A 136 5.61 -3.51 2.23
C ALA A 136 5.44 -3.47 0.69
N TYR A 137 5.87 -2.39 0.04
CA TYR A 137 5.78 -2.29 -1.41
C TYR A 137 7.16 -2.19 -2.03
N ASN A 138 7.56 -3.22 -2.76
CA ASN A 138 8.80 -3.23 -3.53
C ASN A 138 8.53 -2.74 -4.95
N ASN A 139 8.97 -1.52 -5.26
CA ASN A 139 8.93 -0.94 -6.60
C ASN A 139 10.29 -0.29 -6.92
N PRO A 140 11.32 -1.08 -7.27
CA PRO A 140 12.66 -0.56 -7.50
C PRO A 140 12.77 0.34 -8.73
N PHE A 141 11.78 0.30 -9.64
CA PHE A 141 11.76 1.19 -10.80
C PHE A 141 11.53 2.64 -10.41
N ASP A 142 10.60 2.90 -9.47
CA ASP A 142 10.26 4.24 -9.03
C ASP A 142 11.14 4.70 -7.86
N THR A 143 11.27 3.85 -6.83
CA THR A 143 11.97 4.21 -5.60
C THR A 143 13.49 4.19 -5.72
N LYS A 144 14.03 3.51 -6.75
CA LYS A 144 15.48 3.22 -6.91
C LYS A 144 16.08 2.45 -5.72
N VAL A 145 15.22 1.86 -4.91
CA VAL A 145 15.54 1.00 -3.76
C VAL A 145 14.89 -0.35 -4.00
N ASP A 146 15.66 -1.42 -3.83
CA ASP A 146 15.18 -2.79 -3.98
C ASP A 146 15.06 -3.46 -2.60
N LEU A 147 13.84 -3.81 -2.23
CA LEU A 147 13.58 -4.63 -1.05
C LEU A 147 13.92 -6.09 -1.39
N THR A 148 15.21 -6.42 -1.33
CA THR A 148 15.66 -7.79 -1.58
C THR A 148 14.98 -8.77 -0.60
N PRO A 149 14.81 -10.06 -0.96
CA PRO A 149 14.21 -11.04 -0.06
C PRO A 149 14.88 -11.12 1.30
N GLN A 150 16.21 -10.99 1.37
CA GLN A 150 16.98 -10.96 2.61
C GLN A 150 16.64 -9.71 3.45
N LEU A 151 16.55 -8.55 2.80
CA LEU A 151 16.15 -7.31 3.49
C LEU A 151 14.71 -7.39 4.01
N VAL A 152 13.80 -7.99 3.24
CA VAL A 152 12.41 -8.22 3.70
C VAL A 152 12.38 -9.11 4.93
N GLY A 153 13.21 -10.15 5.01
CA GLY A 153 13.37 -10.97 6.20
C GLY A 153 13.77 -10.13 7.42
N ARG A 154 14.78 -9.27 7.28
CA ARG A 154 15.23 -8.36 8.36
C ARG A 154 14.15 -7.32 8.76
N ILE A 155 13.41 -6.79 7.80
CA ILE A 155 12.27 -5.91 8.07
C ILE A 155 11.21 -6.68 8.88
N ALA A 156 10.90 -7.89 8.45
CA ALA A 156 9.93 -8.73 9.13
C ALA A 156 10.31 -9.04 10.59
N GLU A 157 11.56 -9.29 10.87
CA GLU A 157 12.08 -9.49 12.25
C GLU A 157 12.00 -8.21 13.08
N ALA A 158 12.22 -7.04 12.45
CA ALA A 158 12.28 -5.75 13.13
C ALA A 158 10.91 -5.10 13.35
N ALA A 159 9.88 -5.50 12.58
CA ALA A 159 8.53 -4.93 12.57
C ALA A 159 7.50 -6.04 12.36
N GLU A 160 6.95 -6.58 13.46
CA GLU A 160 6.05 -7.75 13.44
C GLU A 160 4.75 -7.55 12.65
N ASN A 161 4.27 -6.32 12.57
CA ASN A 161 3.06 -5.98 11.82
C ASN A 161 3.30 -5.70 10.33
N VAL A 162 4.53 -5.83 9.81
CA VAL A 162 4.75 -6.02 8.38
C VAL A 162 4.37 -7.48 8.07
N VAL A 163 3.27 -7.67 7.36
CA VAL A 163 2.59 -8.95 7.18
C VAL A 163 2.64 -9.48 5.75
N ALA A 164 2.85 -8.58 4.80
CA ALA A 164 2.88 -8.92 3.38
C ALA A 164 3.82 -7.98 2.62
N ILE A 165 4.15 -8.39 1.40
CA ILE A 165 4.86 -7.56 0.43
C ILE A 165 4.11 -7.57 -0.90
N LYS A 166 3.91 -6.37 -1.50
CA LYS A 166 3.58 -6.23 -2.91
C LYS A 166 4.89 -6.22 -3.70
N GLU A 167 5.11 -7.25 -4.49
CA GLU A 167 6.33 -7.43 -5.28
C GLU A 167 6.15 -6.92 -6.71
N PHE A 168 6.92 -5.91 -7.11
CA PHE A 168 6.86 -5.26 -8.42
C PHE A 168 8.25 -5.13 -9.09
N SER A 169 9.23 -5.97 -8.71
CA SER A 169 10.56 -5.94 -9.35
C SER A 169 10.57 -6.54 -10.76
N GLY A 170 9.53 -7.27 -11.12
CA GLY A 170 9.46 -8.00 -12.37
C GLY A 170 10.25 -9.32 -12.38
N ASP A 171 10.82 -9.74 -11.27
CA ASP A 171 11.52 -11.03 -11.13
C ASP A 171 10.62 -12.05 -10.41
N VAL A 172 9.96 -12.93 -11.16
CA VAL A 172 9.06 -13.95 -10.61
C VAL A 172 9.73 -14.92 -9.64
N ARG A 173 11.06 -15.08 -9.71
CA ARG A 173 11.82 -15.92 -8.77
C ARG A 173 11.78 -15.40 -7.34
N ARG A 174 11.48 -14.12 -7.16
CA ARG A 174 11.37 -13.46 -5.86
C ARG A 174 10.34 -14.10 -4.95
N VAL A 175 9.26 -14.64 -5.49
CA VAL A 175 8.22 -15.35 -4.70
C VAL A 175 8.84 -16.50 -3.92
N TRP A 176 9.67 -17.33 -4.57
CA TRP A 176 10.36 -18.44 -3.92
C TRP A 176 11.44 -17.98 -2.93
N GLN A 177 12.18 -16.94 -3.27
CA GLN A 177 13.19 -16.37 -2.40
C GLN A 177 12.56 -15.75 -1.15
N LEU A 178 11.45 -15.02 -1.29
CA LEU A 178 10.70 -14.45 -0.16
C LEU A 178 10.16 -15.55 0.76
N HIS A 179 9.65 -16.65 0.20
CA HIS A 179 9.23 -17.79 1.00
C HIS A 179 10.36 -18.39 1.82
N HIS A 180 11.58 -18.35 1.30
CA HIS A 180 12.78 -18.85 2.02
C HIS A 180 13.28 -17.88 3.10
N TYR A 181 13.45 -16.59 2.75
CA TYR A 181 14.07 -15.59 3.63
C TYR A 181 13.09 -14.88 4.57
N ALA A 182 11.82 -14.85 4.24
CA ALA A 182 10.76 -14.16 4.97
C ALA A 182 9.49 -15.00 5.05
N PRO A 183 9.52 -16.23 5.61
CA PRO A 183 8.44 -17.23 5.49
C PRO A 183 7.09 -16.80 6.09
N ARG A 184 7.06 -15.80 6.98
CA ARG A 184 5.81 -15.26 7.52
C ARG A 184 5.18 -14.16 6.67
N ILE A 185 5.90 -13.66 5.66
CA ILE A 185 5.44 -12.57 4.79
C ILE A 185 4.67 -13.16 3.62
N GLU A 186 3.44 -12.72 3.45
CA GLU A 186 2.62 -13.09 2.29
C GLU A 186 3.00 -12.22 1.07
N VAL A 187 2.95 -12.81 -0.12
CA VAL A 187 3.36 -12.12 -1.34
C VAL A 187 2.13 -11.75 -2.16
N LEU A 188 2.00 -10.47 -2.48
CA LEU A 188 1.04 -9.95 -3.45
C LEU A 188 1.78 -9.65 -4.76
N VAL A 189 1.28 -10.18 -5.86
CA VAL A 189 1.81 -9.89 -7.19
C VAL A 189 1.44 -8.46 -7.57
N GLY A 190 2.45 -7.64 -7.86
CA GLY A 190 2.26 -6.22 -8.19
C GLY A 190 2.28 -5.92 -9.68
N ALA A 191 2.82 -6.82 -10.50
CA ALA A 191 2.93 -6.66 -11.94
C ALA A 191 1.87 -7.52 -12.65
N ASP A 192 0.87 -6.90 -13.25
CA ASP A 192 -0.29 -7.57 -13.87
C ASP A 192 0.11 -8.47 -15.04
N ASP A 193 1.14 -8.09 -15.78
CA ASP A 193 1.72 -8.83 -16.91
C ASP A 193 2.54 -10.07 -16.50
N ARG A 194 2.65 -10.34 -15.20
CA ARG A 194 3.48 -11.42 -14.63
C ARG A 194 2.75 -12.25 -13.58
N SER A 195 1.44 -12.15 -13.56
CA SER A 195 0.58 -12.83 -12.58
C SER A 195 0.12 -14.22 -13.01
N GLU A 196 0.66 -14.76 -14.10
CA GLU A 196 0.36 -16.11 -14.60
C GLU A 196 1.09 -17.23 -13.84
#